data_5cb4e37b22c610c5eca38f549e7ef7f2
#
_entry.id   5cb4e37b22c610c5eca38f549e7ef7f2
#
_cell.length_a   1.000
_cell.length_b   1.000
_cell.length_c   1.000
_cell.angle_alpha   90.00
_cell.angle_beta   90.00
_cell.angle_gamma   90.00
#
_symmetry.space_group_name_H-M   'P 1'
#
loop_
_entity.id
_entity.type
_entity.pdbx_description
1 polymer ?
#
loop_
_entity_poly.entity_id
_entity_poly.type
_entity_poly.pdbx_seq_one_letter_code
_entity_poly.pdbx_strand_id
1 'polypeptide(L)'
;MIFNIVSHNNRPLIEKIFQSYASTFPENERRDWANFNDLFSNKQASILEIIENKQSIGYIVIWKILDFTFVEHFEVFEQFRNKNFGTSILTQLKETYKYIILEIEPPSLNDIALRRLNFYLKNK
;
A
#
# COMPACT_ATOMS: atom_id res chain seq x y z
N MET A 1 -4.16 -6.18 -14.26
CA MET A 1 -3.75 -5.29 -13.14
C MET A 1 -2.31 -4.85 -13.35
N ILE A 2 -2.05 -3.58 -13.20
CA ILE A 2 -0.74 -2.98 -13.44
C ILE A 2 -0.28 -2.24 -12.19
N PHE A 3 0.99 -2.40 -11.83
CA PHE A 3 1.64 -1.62 -10.78
C PHE A 3 2.57 -0.61 -11.44
N ASN A 4 2.26 0.68 -11.32
CA ASN A 4 3.09 1.75 -11.88
C ASN A 4 3.81 2.51 -10.77
N ILE A 5 5.11 2.76 -10.96
CA ILE A 5 5.86 3.60 -10.02
C ILE A 5 5.36 5.04 -10.15
N VAL A 6 4.98 5.63 -9.02
CA VAL A 6 4.50 7.01 -8.97
C VAL A 6 5.70 7.95 -9.05
N SER A 7 5.67 8.85 -10.04
CA SER A 7 6.71 9.89 -10.19
C SER A 7 6.47 11.01 -9.18
N HIS A 8 7.54 11.55 -8.61
CA HIS A 8 7.45 12.70 -7.70
C HIS A 8 6.89 13.95 -8.40
N ASN A 9 6.87 13.98 -9.73
CA ASN A 9 6.30 15.09 -10.50
C ASN A 9 4.78 14.98 -10.65
N ASN A 10 4.19 13.82 -10.36
CA ASN A 10 2.74 13.63 -10.47
C ASN A 10 2.05 14.08 -9.18
N ARG A 11 2.05 15.39 -8.96
CA ARG A 11 1.53 15.98 -7.72
C ARG A 11 0.05 15.68 -7.46
N PRO A 12 -0.85 15.74 -8.45
CA PRO A 12 -2.26 15.41 -8.19
C PRO A 12 -2.46 13.99 -7.67
N LEU A 13 -1.73 13.02 -8.22
CA LEU A 13 -1.82 11.63 -7.78
C LEU A 13 -1.24 11.46 -6.36
N ILE A 14 -0.10 12.11 -6.08
CA ILE A 14 0.54 12.04 -4.76
C ILE A 14 -0.40 12.62 -3.70
N GLU A 15 -1.05 13.75 -3.98
CA GLU A 15 -2.00 14.37 -3.05
C GLU A 15 -3.22 13.48 -2.82
N LYS A 16 -3.74 12.86 -3.88
CA LYS A 16 -4.86 11.92 -3.77
C LYS A 16 -4.50 10.72 -2.89
N ILE A 17 -3.33 10.14 -3.12
CA ILE A 17 -2.83 9.00 -2.33
C ILE A 17 -2.66 9.42 -0.87
N PHE A 18 -2.03 10.57 -0.61
CA PHE A 18 -1.81 11.02 0.75
C PHE A 18 -3.11 11.30 1.50
N GLN A 19 -4.11 11.88 0.84
CA GLN A 19 -5.42 12.12 1.45
C GLN A 19 -6.07 10.81 1.90
N SER A 20 -6.04 9.77 1.06
CA SER A 20 -6.56 8.47 1.41
C SER A 20 -5.75 7.82 2.55
N TYR A 21 -4.43 7.89 2.46
CA TYR A 21 -3.49 7.39 3.45
C TYR A 21 -3.75 8.03 4.83
N ALA A 22 -3.87 9.36 4.87
CA ALA A 22 -4.09 10.10 6.10
C ALA A 22 -5.46 9.82 6.72
N SER A 23 -6.47 9.53 5.92
CA SER A 23 -7.80 9.21 6.44
C SER A 23 -7.94 7.76 6.88
N THR A 24 -7.12 6.85 6.34
CA THR A 24 -7.21 5.42 6.61
C THR A 24 -6.36 5.00 7.80
N PHE A 25 -5.15 5.56 7.93
CA PHE A 25 -4.21 5.16 8.98
C PHE A 25 -4.18 6.19 10.11
N PRO A 26 -4.15 5.74 11.39
CA PRO A 26 -4.06 6.64 12.54
C PRO A 26 -2.79 7.49 12.51
N GLU A 27 -2.85 8.68 13.13
CA GLU A 27 -1.73 9.62 13.14
C GLU A 27 -0.42 9.00 13.67
N ASN A 28 -0.52 8.14 14.68
CA ASN A 28 0.65 7.48 15.27
C ASN A 28 1.20 6.32 14.45
N GLU A 29 0.50 5.92 13.38
CA GLU A 29 0.91 4.80 12.52
C GLU A 29 1.26 5.24 11.10
N ARG A 30 1.23 6.54 10.84
CA ARG A 30 1.49 7.08 9.51
C ARG A 30 2.49 8.22 9.53
N ARG A 31 3.04 8.50 8.34
CA ARG A 31 3.93 9.64 8.14
C ARG A 31 3.10 10.91 7.99
N ASP A 32 3.66 12.05 8.41
CA ASP A 32 3.10 13.35 8.05
C ASP A 32 3.42 13.64 6.57
N TRP A 33 2.90 14.76 6.06
CA TRP A 33 3.09 15.12 4.65
C TRP A 33 4.57 15.23 4.25
N ALA A 34 5.39 15.87 5.08
CA ALA A 34 6.81 16.06 4.79
C ALA A 34 7.53 14.72 4.70
N ASN A 35 7.32 13.83 5.67
CA ASN A 35 7.94 12.51 5.70
C ASN A 35 7.42 11.61 4.58
N PHE A 36 6.14 11.71 4.24
CA PHE A 36 5.57 10.97 3.12
C PHE A 36 6.19 11.41 1.80
N ASN A 37 6.31 12.72 1.61
CA ASN A 37 6.89 13.29 0.39
C ASN A 37 8.39 12.94 0.26
N ASP A 38 9.11 12.79 1.38
CA ASP A 38 10.51 12.40 1.40
C ASP A 38 10.76 10.97 0.88
N LEU A 39 9.74 10.13 0.83
CA LEU A 39 9.87 8.79 0.25
C LEU A 39 10.35 8.85 -1.20
N PHE A 40 9.97 9.88 -1.94
CA PHE A 40 10.38 10.04 -3.34
C PHE A 40 11.87 10.35 -3.51
N SER A 41 12.54 10.80 -2.44
CA SER A 41 13.98 11.06 -2.44
C SER A 41 14.80 9.85 -2.06
N ASN A 42 14.17 8.77 -1.59
CA ASN A 42 14.86 7.58 -1.13
C ASN A 42 14.88 6.53 -2.24
N LYS A 43 16.09 6.12 -2.65
CA LYS A 43 16.26 5.16 -3.75
C LYS A 43 15.70 3.77 -3.45
N GLN A 44 15.57 3.42 -2.17
CA GLN A 44 15.07 2.10 -1.77
C GLN A 44 13.55 2.06 -1.65
N ALA A 45 12.91 3.23 -1.54
CA ALA A 45 11.47 3.34 -1.41
C ALA A 45 10.81 3.61 -2.75
N SER A 46 9.62 3.06 -2.95
CA SER A 46 8.77 3.35 -4.11
C SER A 46 7.31 3.32 -3.67
N ILE A 47 6.52 4.18 -4.31
CA ILE A 47 5.08 4.11 -4.20
C ILE A 47 4.57 3.61 -5.53
N LEU A 48 3.78 2.54 -5.49
CA LEU A 48 3.19 1.94 -6.68
C LEU A 48 1.72 2.30 -6.74
N GLU A 49 1.29 2.84 -7.86
CA GLU A 49 -0.13 3.01 -8.15
C GLU A 49 -0.66 1.69 -8.71
N ILE A 50 -1.80 1.25 -8.22
CA ILE A 50 -2.45 0.03 -8.69
C ILE A 50 -3.53 0.41 -9.68
N ILE A 51 -3.44 -0.09 -10.90
CA ILE A 51 -4.36 0.20 -11.98
C ILE A 51 -5.07 -1.07 -12.41
N GLU A 52 -6.40 -1.04 -12.43
CA GLU A 52 -7.25 -2.12 -12.92
C GLU A 52 -8.29 -1.51 -13.86
N ASN A 53 -8.41 -2.06 -15.08
CA ASN A 53 -9.33 -1.56 -16.10
C ASN A 53 -9.20 -0.05 -16.31
N LYS A 54 -7.96 0.45 -16.40
CA LYS A 54 -7.62 1.87 -16.60
C LYS A 54 -8.03 2.78 -15.44
N GLN A 55 -8.37 2.21 -14.29
CA GLN A 55 -8.73 2.97 -13.09
C GLN A 55 -7.66 2.81 -12.01
N SER A 56 -7.35 3.90 -11.34
CA SER A 56 -6.47 3.90 -10.16
C SER A 56 -7.28 3.41 -8.96
N ILE A 57 -6.99 2.21 -8.47
CA ILE A 57 -7.78 1.57 -7.42
C ILE A 57 -7.11 1.54 -6.06
N GLY A 58 -5.85 1.89 -5.98
CA GLY A 58 -5.11 1.85 -4.72
C GLY A 58 -3.63 2.13 -4.91
N TYR A 59 -2.86 1.90 -3.86
CA TYR A 59 -1.42 2.11 -3.88
C TYR A 59 -0.72 1.17 -2.91
N ILE A 60 0.59 1.02 -3.09
CA ILE A 60 1.46 0.22 -2.22
C ILE A 60 2.74 1.02 -1.97
N VAL A 61 3.14 1.17 -0.72
CA VAL A 61 4.44 1.75 -0.37
C VAL A 61 5.38 0.59 -0.09
N ILE A 62 6.44 0.46 -0.89
CA ILE A 62 7.40 -0.62 -0.77
C ILE A 62 8.82 -0.10 -0.52
N TRP A 63 9.61 -0.93 0.14
CA TRP A 63 11.04 -0.73 0.32
C TRP A 63 11.78 -1.96 -0.18
N LYS A 64 12.81 -1.75 -0.97
CA LYS A 64 13.70 -2.85 -1.39
C LYS A 64 14.90 -2.88 -0.46
N ILE A 65 15.01 -3.97 0.32
CA ILE A 65 16.09 -4.17 1.28
C ILE A 65 16.74 -5.50 0.96
N LEU A 66 17.93 -5.46 0.35
CA LEU A 66 18.61 -6.65 -0.17
C LEU A 66 17.69 -7.39 -1.15
N ASP A 67 17.41 -8.67 -0.90
CA ASP A 67 16.52 -9.48 -1.75
C ASP A 67 15.06 -9.42 -1.31
N PHE A 68 14.77 -8.67 -0.24
CA PHE A 68 13.43 -8.58 0.33
C PHE A 68 12.72 -7.33 -0.16
N THR A 69 11.40 -7.45 -0.31
CA THR A 69 10.52 -6.31 -0.51
C THR A 69 9.66 -6.16 0.74
N PHE A 70 9.84 -5.03 1.43
CA PHE A 70 9.04 -4.70 2.61
C PHE A 70 7.86 -3.84 2.17
N VAL A 71 6.64 -4.27 2.48
CA VAL A 71 5.43 -3.50 2.20
C VAL A 71 5.11 -2.71 3.45
N GLU A 72 5.32 -1.39 3.39
CA GLU A 72 5.06 -0.51 4.52
C GLU A 72 3.56 -0.24 4.67
N HIS A 73 2.90 0.09 3.55
CA HIS A 73 1.46 0.33 3.50
C HIS A 73 0.90 -0.19 2.19
N PHE A 74 -0.34 -0.67 2.28
CA PHE A 74 -1.09 -1.19 1.15
C PHE A 74 -2.54 -0.80 1.35
N GLU A 75 -3.13 -0.14 0.38
CA GLU A 75 -4.50 0.31 0.50
C GLU A 75 -5.23 0.22 -0.84
N VAL A 76 -6.45 -0.34 -0.79
CA VAL A 76 -7.43 -0.19 -1.86
C VAL A 76 -8.31 1.01 -1.49
N PHE A 77 -8.47 1.95 -2.41
CA PHE A 77 -9.29 3.14 -2.15
C PHE A 77 -10.72 2.72 -1.81
N GLU A 78 -11.36 3.50 -0.93
CA GLU A 78 -12.65 3.15 -0.32
C GLU A 78 -13.70 2.73 -1.35
N GLN A 79 -13.83 3.46 -2.46
CA GLN A 79 -14.84 3.17 -3.49
C GLN A 79 -14.60 1.85 -4.23
N PHE A 80 -13.43 1.25 -4.09
CA PHE A 80 -13.09 -0.02 -4.74
C PHE A 80 -12.99 -1.19 -3.76
N ARG A 81 -13.30 -0.97 -2.49
CA ARG A 81 -13.27 -2.04 -1.48
C ARG A 81 -14.44 -2.99 -1.65
N ASN A 82 -14.32 -4.20 -1.08
CA ASN A 82 -15.32 -5.27 -1.13
C ASN A 82 -15.58 -5.81 -2.54
N LYS A 83 -14.60 -5.70 -3.43
CA LYS A 83 -14.66 -6.23 -4.80
C LYS A 83 -13.54 -7.25 -5.08
N ASN A 84 -12.94 -7.79 -4.04
CA ASN A 84 -11.85 -8.77 -4.10
C ASN A 84 -10.55 -8.27 -4.77
N PHE A 85 -10.39 -6.97 -4.94
CA PHE A 85 -9.15 -6.42 -5.50
C PHE A 85 -7.95 -6.69 -4.60
N GLY A 86 -8.12 -6.64 -3.29
CA GLY A 86 -7.03 -6.91 -2.35
C GLY A 86 -6.39 -8.28 -2.56
N THR A 87 -7.20 -9.31 -2.78
CA THR A 87 -6.70 -10.66 -3.06
C THR A 87 -5.92 -10.71 -4.36
N SER A 88 -6.42 -10.07 -5.42
CA SER A 88 -5.73 -9.99 -6.71
C SER A 88 -4.40 -9.25 -6.59
N ILE A 89 -4.37 -8.18 -5.82
CA ILE A 89 -3.15 -7.38 -5.60
C ILE A 89 -2.10 -8.21 -4.87
N LEU A 90 -2.48 -8.91 -3.79
CA LEU A 90 -1.53 -9.76 -3.06
C LEU A 90 -0.99 -10.90 -3.92
N THR A 91 -1.84 -11.50 -4.75
CA THR A 91 -1.42 -12.53 -5.68
C THR A 91 -0.37 -11.99 -6.65
N GLN A 92 -0.61 -10.81 -7.23
CA GLN A 92 0.33 -10.20 -8.15
C GLN A 92 1.62 -9.76 -7.45
N LEU A 93 1.55 -9.29 -6.21
CA LEU A 93 2.76 -8.98 -5.42
C LEU A 93 3.64 -10.21 -5.24
N LYS A 94 3.03 -11.34 -4.91
CA LYS A 94 3.78 -12.61 -4.74
C LYS A 94 4.43 -13.07 -6.03
N GLU A 95 3.81 -12.80 -7.17
CA GLU A 95 4.36 -13.12 -8.48
C GLU A 95 5.48 -12.17 -8.90
N THR A 96 5.37 -10.89 -8.48
CA THR A 96 6.32 -9.85 -8.87
C THR A 96 7.58 -9.87 -8.02
N TYR A 97 7.44 -10.12 -6.71
CA TYR A 97 8.53 -10.08 -5.75
C TYR A 97 8.72 -11.43 -5.07
N LYS A 98 9.97 -11.89 -5.00
CA LYS A 98 10.30 -13.22 -4.49
C LYS A 98 10.07 -13.34 -2.98
N TYR A 99 10.50 -12.34 -2.23
CA TYR A 99 10.39 -12.34 -0.76
C TYR A 99 9.69 -11.07 -0.32
N ILE A 100 8.55 -11.21 0.36
CA ILE A 100 7.73 -10.09 0.81
C ILE A 100 7.61 -10.15 2.33
N ILE A 101 7.83 -8.99 2.97
CA ILE A 101 7.64 -8.81 4.40
C ILE A 101 6.51 -7.80 4.60
N LEU A 102 5.53 -8.18 5.43
CA LEU A 102 4.40 -7.33 5.80
C LEU A 102 4.38 -7.19 7.31
N GLU A 103 4.03 -5.99 7.79
CA GLU A 103 3.69 -5.75 9.18
C GLU A 103 2.19 -5.52 9.30
N ILE A 104 1.60 -6.07 10.36
CA ILE A 104 0.18 -5.85 10.67
C ILE A 104 0.04 -5.40 12.11
N GLU A 105 -1.00 -4.59 12.36
CA GLU A 105 -1.32 -4.17 13.71
C GLU A 105 -1.80 -5.37 14.55
N PRO A 106 -1.60 -5.36 15.89
CA PRO A 106 -2.19 -6.38 16.75
C PRO A 106 -3.72 -6.42 16.57
N PRO A 107 -4.33 -7.60 16.38
CA PRO A 107 -5.77 -7.69 16.14
C PRO A 107 -6.62 -7.21 17.31
N SER A 108 -6.05 -7.16 18.51
CA SER A 108 -6.71 -6.64 19.70
C SER A 108 -6.84 -5.11 19.72
N LEU A 109 -6.16 -4.41 18.79
CA LEU A 109 -6.14 -2.95 18.78
C LEU A 109 -7.50 -2.36 18.38
N ASN A 110 -8.13 -2.91 17.33
CA ASN A 110 -9.44 -2.48 16.86
C ASN A 110 -9.99 -3.46 15.82
N ASP A 111 -11.23 -3.23 15.38
CA ASP A 111 -11.88 -4.10 14.40
C ASP A 111 -11.23 -4.06 13.02
N ILE A 112 -10.66 -2.92 12.64
CA ILE A 112 -9.97 -2.77 11.36
C ILE A 112 -8.71 -3.63 11.36
N ALA A 113 -7.95 -3.62 12.45
CA ALA A 113 -6.76 -4.45 12.58
C ALA A 113 -7.11 -5.94 12.51
N LEU A 114 -8.21 -6.36 13.13
CA LEU A 114 -8.67 -7.74 13.06
C LEU A 114 -9.05 -8.13 11.64
N ARG A 115 -9.74 -7.26 10.89
CA ARG A 115 -10.09 -7.51 9.50
C ARG A 115 -8.85 -7.69 8.64
N ARG A 116 -7.80 -6.88 8.86
CA ARG A 116 -6.54 -6.99 8.12
C ARG A 116 -5.84 -8.32 8.41
N LEU A 117 -5.78 -8.71 9.68
CA LEU A 117 -5.20 -10.01 10.05
C LEU A 117 -5.92 -11.13 9.32
N ASN A 118 -7.25 -11.16 9.39
CA ASN A 118 -8.06 -12.19 8.75
C ASN A 118 -7.86 -12.22 7.24
N PHE A 119 -7.76 -11.03 6.61
CA PHE A 119 -7.49 -10.92 5.17
C PHE A 119 -6.13 -11.56 4.82
N TYR A 120 -5.07 -11.23 5.57
CA TYR A 120 -3.74 -11.79 5.30
C TYR A 120 -3.68 -13.30 5.57
N LEU A 121 -4.35 -13.78 6.61
CA LEU A 121 -4.41 -15.22 6.89
C LEU A 121 -5.12 -15.98 5.76
N LYS A 122 -6.18 -15.40 5.19
CA LYS A 122 -6.90 -15.98 4.06
C LYS A 122 -6.04 -16.04 2.80
N ASN A 123 -5.12 -15.09 2.62
CA ASN A 123 -4.34 -14.93 1.39
C ASN A 123 -2.87 -15.31 1.54
N LYS A 124 -2.55 -16.23 2.41
CA LYS A 124 -1.17 -16.73 2.61
C LYS A 124 -0.48 -17.13 1.31
#